data_341e6d7f81cbd35a44cbc1e920aa826a
#
_entry.id   341e6d7f81cbd35a44cbc1e920aa826a
#
_cell.length_a   1.000
_cell.length_b   1.000
_cell.length_c   1.000
_cell.angle_alpha   90.00
_cell.angle_beta   90.00
_cell.angle_gamma   90.00
#
_symmetry.space_group_name_H-M   'P 1'
#
loop_
_entity.id
_entity.type
_entity.pdbx_description
1 polymer ?
#
loop_
_entity_poly.entity_id
_entity_poly.type
_entity_poly.pdbx_seq_one_letter_code
_entity_poly.pdbx_strand_id
1 'polypeptide(L)'
;MELKVLNKQNNSRMCLVCGFKNDLSLKAEFYELEDKSLYALVKFKDVHQGYPARVHGGILAAILDETIGRAMMPYTGEEKWGVTISLTTKYKKPVPINEEIRIIGKITSDNGRVYEGEGYILLNDDKIAATAKGTYLCMGLDKIAEMDPESKEDWFVEKKESDPKIINIP
;
A
#
# COMPACT_ATOMS: atom_id res chain seq x y z
N MET A 1 -11.29 12.14 -11.25
CA MET A 1 -12.44 11.27 -10.95
C MET A 1 -12.62 11.24 -9.44
N GLU A 2 -13.85 11.45 -8.94
CA GLU A 2 -14.18 11.34 -7.51
C GLU A 2 -14.59 9.90 -7.19
N LEU A 3 -13.98 9.31 -6.14
CA LEU A 3 -14.29 7.97 -5.67
C LEU A 3 -14.56 8.00 -4.17
N LYS A 4 -15.59 7.29 -3.72
CA LYS A 4 -15.92 7.15 -2.30
C LYS A 4 -14.98 6.15 -1.63
N VAL A 5 -14.58 6.48 -0.40
CA VAL A 5 -13.89 5.53 0.49
C VAL A 5 -14.94 4.65 1.16
N LEU A 6 -14.79 3.34 1.00
CA LEU A 6 -15.69 2.35 1.59
C LEU A 6 -15.16 1.81 2.92
N ASN A 7 -13.84 1.63 3.02
CA ASN A 7 -13.21 1.04 4.20
C ASN A 7 -11.76 1.54 4.36
N LYS A 8 -11.27 1.53 5.59
CA LYS A 8 -9.85 1.71 5.92
C LYS A 8 -9.32 0.36 6.39
N GLN A 9 -8.26 -0.13 5.74
CA GLN A 9 -7.66 -1.43 6.05
C GLN A 9 -6.84 -1.40 7.34
N ASN A 10 -6.72 -2.56 7.99
CA ASN A 10 -5.88 -2.74 9.16
C ASN A 10 -4.38 -2.57 8.83
N ASN A 11 -3.64 -2.03 9.80
CA ASN A 11 -2.20 -1.97 9.79
C ASN A 11 -1.63 -3.09 10.65
N SER A 12 -0.49 -3.65 10.25
CA SER A 12 0.29 -4.58 11.07
C SER A 12 1.10 -3.83 12.12
N ARG A 13 1.46 -4.52 13.21
CA ARG A 13 2.23 -3.90 14.30
C ARG A 13 3.64 -3.48 13.87
N MET A 14 4.39 -4.38 13.20
CA MET A 14 5.82 -4.20 12.92
C MET A 14 6.19 -4.15 11.43
N CYS A 15 5.23 -4.17 10.53
CA CYS A 15 5.50 -4.07 9.09
C CYS A 15 6.31 -2.80 8.76
N LEU A 16 7.27 -2.93 7.85
CA LEU A 16 8.07 -1.78 7.39
C LEU A 16 7.20 -0.70 6.71
N VAL A 17 6.14 -1.10 6.04
CA VAL A 17 5.30 -0.17 5.27
C VAL A 17 4.17 0.41 6.11
N CYS A 18 3.45 -0.42 6.87
CA CYS A 18 2.26 0.04 7.62
C CYS A 18 2.39 -0.08 9.15
N GLY A 19 3.53 -0.53 9.68
CA GLY A 19 3.71 -0.89 11.07
C GLY A 19 3.51 0.26 12.05
N PHE A 20 2.44 0.21 12.85
CA PHE A 20 2.11 1.28 13.79
C PHE A 20 3.05 1.35 15.02
N LYS A 21 3.79 0.27 15.35
CA LYS A 21 4.80 0.22 16.41
C LYS A 21 6.23 0.23 15.91
N ASN A 22 6.47 0.16 14.60
CA ASN A 22 7.81 0.21 14.02
C ASN A 22 8.19 1.66 13.72
N ASP A 23 9.22 2.19 14.39
CA ASP A 23 9.66 3.58 14.24
C ASP A 23 10.23 3.89 12.85
N LEU A 24 10.72 2.86 12.14
CA LEU A 24 11.23 2.97 10.77
C LEU A 24 10.14 2.81 9.71
N SER A 25 8.93 2.41 10.12
CA SER A 25 7.81 2.21 9.20
C SER A 25 7.41 3.50 8.49
N LEU A 26 6.93 3.34 7.27
CA LEU A 26 6.35 4.42 6.47
C LEU A 26 5.04 4.95 7.08
N LYS A 27 4.41 4.19 7.98
CA LYS A 27 3.08 4.50 8.58
C LYS A 27 2.01 4.74 7.52
N ALA A 28 2.09 4.01 6.41
CA ALA A 28 1.13 4.12 5.34
C ALA A 28 -0.28 3.74 5.81
N GLU A 29 -1.26 4.48 5.37
CA GLU A 29 -2.68 4.23 5.61
C GLU A 29 -3.34 3.82 4.29
N PHE A 30 -4.22 2.80 4.32
CA PHE A 30 -4.82 2.20 3.14
C PHE A 30 -6.33 2.31 3.17
N TYR A 31 -6.91 2.78 2.05
CA TYR A 31 -8.33 3.04 1.89
C TYR A 31 -8.88 2.32 0.67
N GLU A 32 -9.91 1.50 0.86
CA GLU A 32 -10.62 0.82 -0.21
C GLU A 32 -11.61 1.76 -0.88
N LEU A 33 -11.57 1.85 -2.19
CA LEU A 33 -12.42 2.74 -2.97
C LEU A 33 -13.60 1.98 -3.61
N GLU A 34 -14.65 2.69 -3.97
CA GLU A 34 -15.88 2.12 -4.53
C GLU A 34 -15.68 1.39 -5.87
N ASP A 35 -14.63 1.73 -6.62
CA ASP A 35 -14.22 1.05 -7.84
C ASP A 35 -13.32 -0.17 -7.59
N LYS A 36 -13.15 -0.55 -6.31
CA LYS A 36 -12.28 -1.62 -5.83
C LYS A 36 -10.78 -1.38 -6.02
N SER A 37 -10.37 -0.18 -6.38
CA SER A 37 -8.96 0.21 -6.26
C SER A 37 -8.60 0.47 -4.80
N LEU A 38 -7.31 0.43 -4.51
CA LEU A 38 -6.75 0.76 -3.21
C LEU A 38 -5.98 2.07 -3.29
N TYR A 39 -6.30 2.97 -2.39
CA TYR A 39 -5.59 4.23 -2.21
C TYR A 39 -4.71 4.13 -0.96
N ALA A 40 -3.43 4.46 -1.09
CA ALA A 40 -2.54 4.57 0.05
C ALA A 40 -2.06 6.02 0.21
N LEU A 41 -1.96 6.43 1.46
CA LEU A 41 -1.47 7.73 1.87
C LEU A 41 -0.25 7.56 2.75
N VAL A 42 0.84 8.26 2.44
CA VAL A 42 2.10 8.16 3.17
C VAL A 42 2.82 9.50 3.21
N LYS A 43 3.48 9.77 4.33
CA LYS A 43 4.44 10.88 4.46
C LYS A 43 5.82 10.30 4.77
N PHE A 44 6.69 10.29 3.77
CA PHE A 44 8.06 9.80 3.94
C PHE A 44 8.86 10.74 4.85
N LYS A 45 9.70 10.16 5.69
CA LYS A 45 10.58 10.86 6.64
C LYS A 45 12.03 10.82 6.17
N ASP A 46 12.90 11.56 6.86
CA ASP A 46 14.34 11.62 6.57
C ASP A 46 15.02 10.24 6.58
N VAL A 47 14.57 9.32 7.44
CA VAL A 47 15.09 7.94 7.52
C VAL A 47 14.78 7.10 6.27
N HIS A 48 13.88 7.56 5.40
CA HIS A 48 13.49 6.88 4.16
C HIS A 48 14.23 7.43 2.93
N GLN A 49 15.13 8.37 3.09
CA GLN A 49 15.83 8.98 1.96
C GLN A 49 16.92 8.07 1.39
N GLY A 50 17.15 8.21 0.09
CA GLY A 50 18.34 7.71 -0.61
C GLY A 50 19.31 8.86 -0.86
N TYR A 51 19.01 9.72 -1.83
CA TYR A 51 19.70 10.99 -2.00
C TYR A 51 19.09 12.07 -1.09
N PRO A 52 19.84 13.13 -0.72
CA PRO A 52 19.32 14.20 0.13
C PRO A 52 17.96 14.73 -0.34
N ALA A 53 17.01 14.76 0.59
CA ALA A 53 15.62 15.20 0.38
C ALA A 53 14.82 14.38 -0.66
N ARG A 54 15.27 13.16 -1.02
CA ARG A 54 14.58 12.26 -1.96
C ARG A 54 14.41 10.87 -1.37
N VAL A 55 13.22 10.30 -1.54
CA VAL A 55 12.91 8.95 -1.08
C VAL A 55 13.74 7.92 -1.84
N HIS A 56 14.27 6.93 -1.12
CA HIS A 56 15.03 5.82 -1.70
C HIS A 56 14.14 4.98 -2.63
N GLY A 57 14.67 4.59 -3.81
CA GLY A 57 13.90 3.81 -4.80
C GLY A 57 13.38 2.48 -4.27
N GLY A 58 14.14 1.79 -3.40
CA GLY A 58 13.68 0.57 -2.72
C GLY A 58 12.48 0.81 -1.79
N ILE A 59 12.40 1.97 -1.14
CA ILE A 59 11.25 2.37 -0.32
C ILE A 59 10.01 2.64 -1.19
N LEU A 60 10.20 3.26 -2.35
CA LEU A 60 9.12 3.45 -3.33
C LEU A 60 8.62 2.11 -3.89
N ALA A 61 9.51 1.15 -4.13
CA ALA A 61 9.12 -0.20 -4.51
C ALA A 61 8.34 -0.90 -3.39
N ALA A 62 8.76 -0.75 -2.13
CA ALA A 62 8.08 -1.36 -0.99
C ALA A 62 6.63 -0.87 -0.82
N ILE A 63 6.38 0.45 -0.92
CA ILE A 63 5.01 0.97 -0.81
C ILE A 63 4.15 0.57 -2.02
N LEU A 64 4.71 0.50 -3.22
CA LEU A 64 4.00 0.02 -4.40
C LEU A 64 3.65 -1.46 -4.27
N ASP A 65 4.58 -2.29 -3.82
CA ASP A 65 4.37 -3.71 -3.57
C ASP A 65 3.22 -3.96 -2.59
N GLU A 66 3.27 -3.32 -1.44
CA GLU A 66 2.23 -3.43 -0.40
C GLU A 66 0.88 -2.93 -0.91
N THR A 67 0.84 -1.79 -1.61
CA THR A 67 -0.42 -1.22 -2.12
C THR A 67 -1.06 -2.11 -3.17
N ILE A 68 -0.28 -2.66 -4.11
CA ILE A 68 -0.78 -3.58 -5.13
C ILE A 68 -1.21 -4.90 -4.50
N GLY A 69 -0.39 -5.47 -3.61
CA GLY A 69 -0.70 -6.73 -2.92
C GLY A 69 -2.01 -6.65 -2.12
N ARG A 70 -2.23 -5.55 -1.41
CA ARG A 70 -3.45 -5.29 -0.64
C ARG A 70 -4.68 -4.95 -1.48
N ALA A 71 -4.52 -4.57 -2.74
CA ALA A 71 -5.65 -4.28 -3.64
C ALA A 71 -6.53 -5.51 -3.92
N MET A 72 -6.13 -6.72 -3.49
CA MET A 72 -6.97 -7.91 -3.51
C MET A 72 -8.05 -7.91 -2.41
N MET A 73 -7.82 -7.25 -1.26
CA MET A 73 -8.74 -7.28 -0.13
C MET A 73 -10.16 -6.76 -0.43
N PRO A 74 -10.38 -5.72 -1.26
CA PRO A 74 -11.73 -5.33 -1.69
C PRO A 74 -12.53 -6.43 -2.40
N TYR A 75 -11.86 -7.50 -2.86
CA TYR A 75 -12.48 -8.64 -3.53
C TYR A 75 -12.68 -9.84 -2.62
N THR A 76 -11.80 -10.06 -1.65
CA THR A 76 -11.73 -11.29 -0.85
C THR A 76 -11.85 -11.07 0.66
N GLY A 77 -11.88 -9.80 1.12
CA GLY A 77 -11.71 -9.48 2.53
C GLY A 77 -10.30 -9.82 3.03
N GLU A 78 -10.14 -9.96 4.33
CA GLU A 78 -8.85 -10.28 4.96
C GLU A 78 -8.52 -11.79 4.98
N GLU A 79 -9.29 -12.62 4.28
CA GLU A 79 -9.06 -14.07 4.24
C GLU A 79 -7.89 -14.48 3.36
N LYS A 80 -7.57 -13.66 2.35
CA LYS A 80 -6.52 -13.95 1.36
C LYS A 80 -5.57 -12.77 1.21
N TRP A 81 -4.30 -13.11 1.18
CA TRP A 81 -3.19 -12.17 1.11
C TRP A 81 -2.30 -12.49 -0.08
N GLY A 82 -1.60 -11.49 -0.58
CA GLY A 82 -0.66 -11.65 -1.69
C GLY A 82 0.76 -11.84 -1.21
N VAL A 83 1.36 -12.96 -1.60
CA VAL A 83 2.81 -13.16 -1.49
C VAL A 83 3.44 -12.78 -2.82
N THR A 84 4.32 -11.81 -2.81
CA THR A 84 4.95 -11.26 -4.01
C THR A 84 5.80 -12.31 -4.71
N ILE A 85 5.48 -12.61 -5.97
CA ILE A 85 6.28 -13.47 -6.85
C ILE A 85 7.25 -12.61 -7.65
N SER A 86 6.75 -11.50 -8.20
CA SER A 86 7.56 -10.57 -8.96
C SER A 86 7.01 -9.15 -8.87
N LEU A 87 7.91 -8.16 -8.92
CA LEU A 87 7.57 -6.75 -8.98
C LEU A 87 8.49 -6.06 -9.96
N THR A 88 7.91 -5.36 -10.93
CA THR A 88 8.65 -4.51 -11.86
C THR A 88 8.29 -3.06 -11.62
N THR A 89 9.27 -2.26 -11.22
CA THR A 89 9.09 -0.83 -10.92
C THR A 89 9.79 0.03 -11.96
N LYS A 90 9.12 1.11 -12.39
CA LYS A 90 9.68 2.15 -13.26
C LYS A 90 9.64 3.49 -12.53
N TYR A 91 10.79 4.13 -12.42
CA TYR A 91 10.95 5.44 -11.78
C TYR A 91 11.00 6.53 -12.83
N LYS A 92 10.15 7.54 -12.70
CA LYS A 92 9.98 8.62 -13.68
C LYS A 92 10.40 9.97 -13.14
N LYS A 93 10.18 10.20 -11.84
CA LYS A 93 10.45 11.46 -11.14
C LYS A 93 10.91 11.19 -9.71
N PRO A 94 11.77 12.06 -9.14
CA PRO A 94 12.12 11.96 -7.73
C PRO A 94 10.90 12.25 -6.86
N VAL A 95 10.79 11.50 -5.75
CA VAL A 95 9.74 11.71 -4.74
C VAL A 95 10.32 12.45 -3.55
N PRO A 96 9.74 13.57 -3.12
CA PRO A 96 10.22 14.33 -1.98
C PRO A 96 9.90 13.60 -0.65
N ILE A 97 10.71 13.87 0.37
CA ILE A 97 10.39 13.53 1.77
C ILE A 97 9.57 14.67 2.40
N ASN A 98 8.95 14.37 3.56
CA ASN A 98 8.18 15.33 4.37
C ASN A 98 6.94 15.92 3.70
N GLU A 99 6.55 15.39 2.56
CA GLU A 99 5.29 15.69 1.87
C GLU A 99 4.37 14.47 1.90
N GLU A 100 3.07 14.72 1.87
CA GLU A 100 2.06 13.67 1.74
C GLU A 100 2.01 13.17 0.30
N ILE A 101 2.17 11.88 0.11
CA ILE A 101 2.25 11.23 -1.20
C ILE A 101 1.14 10.21 -1.31
N ARG A 102 0.53 10.16 -2.49
CA ARG A 102 -0.61 9.29 -2.82
C ARG A 102 -0.17 8.15 -3.70
N ILE A 103 -0.64 6.95 -3.38
CA ILE A 103 -0.36 5.74 -4.16
C ILE A 103 -1.68 5.08 -4.51
N ILE A 104 -1.83 4.63 -5.75
CA ILE A 104 -3.00 3.87 -6.21
C ILE A 104 -2.54 2.49 -6.62
N GLY A 105 -3.28 1.47 -6.20
CA GLY A 105 -3.11 0.09 -6.62
C GLY A 105 -4.41 -0.50 -7.10
N LYS A 106 -4.37 -1.34 -8.12
CA LYS A 106 -5.53 -2.07 -8.63
C LYS A 106 -5.15 -3.45 -9.15
N ILE A 107 -6.08 -4.38 -9.08
CA ILE A 107 -5.94 -5.71 -9.67
C ILE A 107 -6.25 -5.63 -11.16
N THR A 108 -5.42 -6.28 -11.96
CA THR A 108 -5.55 -6.34 -13.42
C THR A 108 -5.98 -7.72 -13.91
N SER A 109 -5.60 -8.78 -13.19
CA SER A 109 -6.07 -10.14 -13.46
C SER A 109 -6.04 -10.98 -12.20
N ASP A 110 -6.93 -11.98 -12.13
CA ASP A 110 -7.01 -12.93 -11.02
C ASP A 110 -7.52 -14.27 -11.55
N ASN A 111 -6.83 -15.37 -11.24
CA ASN A 111 -7.25 -16.74 -11.55
C ASN A 111 -7.57 -17.56 -10.29
N GLY A 112 -7.72 -16.91 -9.13
CA GLY A 112 -8.01 -17.51 -7.84
C GLY A 112 -6.79 -18.02 -7.07
N ARG A 113 -5.68 -18.30 -7.74
CA ARG A 113 -4.41 -18.74 -7.12
C ARG A 113 -3.32 -17.69 -7.23
N VAL A 114 -3.23 -17.06 -8.38
CA VAL A 114 -2.28 -15.99 -8.69
C VAL A 114 -3.06 -14.81 -9.22
N TYR A 115 -2.74 -13.61 -8.76
CA TYR A 115 -3.27 -12.38 -9.30
C TYR A 115 -2.16 -11.43 -9.73
N GLU A 116 -2.50 -10.55 -10.64
CA GLU A 116 -1.64 -9.48 -11.10
C GLU A 116 -2.28 -8.14 -10.77
N GLY A 117 -1.44 -7.18 -10.51
CA GLY A 117 -1.89 -5.81 -10.26
C GLY A 117 -0.88 -4.79 -10.74
N GLU A 118 -1.35 -3.57 -10.82
CA GLU A 118 -0.52 -2.42 -11.14
C GLU A 118 -0.77 -1.27 -10.17
N GLY A 119 0.21 -0.41 -10.01
CA GLY A 119 0.08 0.75 -9.15
C GLY A 119 0.98 1.89 -9.60
N TYR A 120 0.70 3.07 -9.07
CA TYR A 120 1.48 4.26 -9.35
C TYR A 120 1.50 5.23 -8.16
N ILE A 121 2.59 5.98 -8.08
CA ILE A 121 2.80 7.05 -7.10
C ILE A 121 2.49 8.38 -7.74
N LEU A 122 1.62 9.16 -7.09
CA LEU A 122 1.23 10.51 -7.48
C LEU A 122 1.89 11.55 -6.59
N LEU A 123 2.54 12.53 -7.21
CA LEU A 123 2.99 13.76 -6.55
C LEU A 123 1.83 14.72 -6.30
N ASN A 124 2.07 15.78 -5.54
CA ASN A 124 1.05 16.80 -5.24
C ASN A 124 0.57 17.61 -6.47
N ASP A 125 1.37 17.61 -7.54
CA ASP A 125 1.02 18.21 -8.83
C ASP A 125 0.35 17.22 -9.81
N ASP A 126 -0.16 16.09 -9.28
CA ASP A 126 -0.81 14.99 -10.02
C ASP A 126 0.08 14.27 -11.04
N LYS A 127 1.38 14.51 -11.03
CA LYS A 127 2.30 13.80 -11.89
C LYS A 127 2.68 12.43 -11.33
N ILE A 128 2.75 11.44 -12.20
CA ILE A 128 3.20 10.10 -11.86
C ILE A 128 4.72 10.09 -11.66
N ALA A 129 5.15 9.76 -10.44
CA ALA A 129 6.56 9.66 -10.08
C ALA A 129 7.15 8.27 -10.31
N ALA A 130 6.38 7.22 -10.03
CA ALA A 130 6.76 5.84 -10.26
C ALA A 130 5.55 4.99 -10.60
N THR A 131 5.78 3.87 -11.29
CA THR A 131 4.75 2.85 -11.58
C THR A 131 5.30 1.48 -11.26
N ALA A 132 4.44 0.53 -10.89
CA ALA A 132 4.83 -0.87 -10.74
C ALA A 132 3.76 -1.80 -11.32
N LYS A 133 4.21 -3.01 -11.69
CA LYS A 133 3.38 -4.17 -11.98
C LYS A 133 3.88 -5.33 -11.14
N GLY A 134 2.98 -6.01 -10.47
CA GLY A 134 3.30 -7.11 -9.58
C GLY A 134 2.47 -8.36 -9.89
N THR A 135 3.06 -9.52 -9.60
CA THR A 135 2.40 -10.82 -9.63
C THR A 135 2.47 -11.41 -8.22
N TYR A 136 1.36 -11.92 -7.72
CA TYR A 136 1.21 -12.34 -6.33
C TYR A 136 0.56 -13.73 -6.25
N LEU A 137 1.09 -14.58 -5.36
CA LEU A 137 0.44 -15.82 -4.97
C LEU A 137 -0.57 -15.53 -3.87
N CYS A 138 -1.81 -15.97 -4.07
CA CYS A 138 -2.91 -15.78 -3.13
C CYS A 138 -2.88 -16.86 -2.05
N MET A 139 -2.71 -16.48 -0.78
CA MET A 139 -2.59 -17.40 0.34
C MET A 139 -3.32 -16.88 1.58
N GLY A 140 -3.75 -17.80 2.46
CA GLY A 140 -4.19 -17.44 3.80
C GLY A 140 -3.03 -16.99 4.68
N LEU A 141 -3.27 -16.09 5.61
CA LEU A 141 -2.25 -15.52 6.50
C LEU A 141 -1.58 -16.60 7.37
N ASP A 142 -2.33 -17.64 7.76
CA ASP A 142 -1.86 -18.80 8.51
C ASP A 142 -0.73 -19.57 7.81
N LYS A 143 -0.63 -19.46 6.48
CA LYS A 143 0.41 -20.09 5.66
C LYS A 143 1.58 -19.16 5.35
N ILE A 144 1.39 -17.85 5.51
CA ILE A 144 2.39 -16.84 5.16
C ILE A 144 3.24 -16.47 6.36
N ALA A 145 2.61 -16.30 7.53
CA ALA A 145 3.23 -15.74 8.72
C ALA A 145 3.33 -16.76 9.85
N GLU A 146 4.45 -16.74 10.57
CA GLU A 146 4.55 -17.35 11.89
C GLU A 146 3.84 -16.43 12.88
N MET A 147 2.56 -16.68 13.14
CA MET A 147 1.75 -15.90 14.08
C MET A 147 1.70 -16.58 15.43
N ASP A 148 1.94 -15.81 16.49
CA ASP A 148 1.53 -16.23 17.83
C ASP A 148 -0.01 -16.27 17.86
N PRO A 149 -0.64 -17.43 18.12
CA PRO A 149 -2.11 -17.54 18.18
C PRO A 149 -2.77 -16.63 19.22
N GLU A 150 -2.00 -16.12 20.18
CA GLU A 150 -2.46 -15.22 21.23
C GLU A 150 -2.33 -13.74 20.87
N SER A 151 -1.57 -13.38 19.85
CA SER A 151 -1.34 -11.99 19.45
C SER A 151 -2.43 -11.44 18.53
N LYS A 152 -3.65 -11.31 19.05
CA LYS A 152 -4.76 -10.58 18.38
C LYS A 152 -4.46 -9.08 18.18
N GLU A 153 -3.35 -8.58 18.73
CA GLU A 153 -2.91 -7.19 18.68
C GLU A 153 -2.07 -6.85 17.41
N ASP A 154 -1.80 -7.82 16.53
CA ASP A 154 -0.93 -7.57 15.38
C ASP A 154 -1.61 -6.82 14.21
N TRP A 155 -2.93 -6.69 14.26
CA TRP A 155 -3.73 -5.97 13.27
C TRP A 155 -4.61 -4.93 13.92
N PHE A 156 -4.44 -3.67 13.51
CA PHE A 156 -5.16 -2.54 14.05
C PHE A 156 -5.49 -1.52 12.97
N VAL A 157 -6.69 -0.94 13.06
CA VAL A 157 -7.08 0.21 12.28
C VAL A 157 -7.50 1.36 13.19
N GLU A 158 -6.79 2.49 13.08
CA GLU A 158 -7.20 3.73 13.71
C GLU A 158 -8.08 4.52 12.73
N LYS A 159 -9.37 4.64 13.05
CA LYS A 159 -10.27 5.52 12.28
C LYS A 159 -10.21 6.93 12.89
N LYS A 160 -9.88 7.90 12.04
CA LYS A 160 -9.76 9.30 12.42
C LYS A 160 -10.91 10.11 11.80
N GLU A 161 -11.34 11.18 12.45
CA GLU A 161 -12.29 12.12 11.85
C GLU A 161 -11.76 12.77 10.58
N SER A 162 -10.43 12.89 10.47
CA SER A 162 -9.71 13.40 9.31
C SER A 162 -9.55 12.40 8.17
N ASP A 163 -9.95 11.12 8.34
CA ASP A 163 -9.87 10.13 7.27
C ASP A 163 -10.69 10.60 6.05
N PRO A 164 -10.15 10.48 4.84
CA PRO A 164 -10.83 10.93 3.63
C PRO A 164 -12.11 10.10 3.41
N LYS A 165 -13.20 10.76 3.04
CA LYS A 165 -14.46 10.12 2.65
C LYS A 165 -14.60 10.02 1.13
N ILE A 166 -13.93 10.90 0.42
CA ILE A 166 -13.88 10.98 -1.04
C ILE A 166 -12.43 11.22 -1.44
N ILE A 167 -11.98 10.51 -2.46
CA ILE A 167 -10.65 10.66 -3.05
C ILE A 167 -10.80 11.16 -4.48
N ASN A 168 -10.03 12.19 -4.83
CA ASN A 168 -9.91 12.69 -6.19
C ASN A 168 -8.66 12.07 -6.84
N ILE A 169 -8.87 11.29 -7.89
CA ILE A 169 -7.83 10.70 -8.72
C ILE A 169 -7.85 11.44 -10.07
N PRO A 170 -6.67 11.92 -10.56
CA PRO A 170 -6.57 12.63 -11.84
C PRO A 170 -6.94 11.77 -13.06
#